data_34c6a3f30287a9fab3aecb5860155e1e
#
_entry.id   34c6a3f30287a9fab3aecb5860155e1e
#
_cell.length_a   1.000
_cell.length_b   1.000
_cell.length_c   1.000
_cell.angle_alpha   90.00
_cell.angle_beta   90.00
_cell.angle_gamma   90.00
#
_symmetry.space_group_name_H-M   'P 1'
#
loop_
_entity.id
_entity.type
_entity.pdbx_description
1 polymer ?
#
loop_
_entity_poly.entity_id
_entity_poly.type
_entity_poly.pdbx_seq_one_letter_code
_entity_poly.pdbx_strand_id
1 'polypeptide(L)'
;NHLGNWIFLVMIFSLIIFLIYNVKVWGFPLVAVAILVTAYTFLTVMIWYFYGADDINKYLITKLGGEPRLLSDGRPAVREILVNNGQGLLGRFMNILINTVFPYIVLGSLFGVSAGGKSLIKIAFLWTRHLRGGPAHAAIVSSAMFGTISGGPIVNVLSTGALTIPMMLRRGFAKVFSGGVEAAASSGGQIMPPVMGVAAFILSAMTVVPYREVIIAAALPAIAYFGCLFLSVVFQSRKQNITPVGKITEEMILTGEDYKNLIMIFAPILLILFMLITPKEAVGCGVLGSLFGINQIIENGV
;
A
#
# COMPACT_ATOMS: atom_id res chain seq x y z
N ASN A 1 10.77 -30.49 -6.57
CA ASN A 1 11.78 -29.76 -5.79
C ASN A 1 13.16 -29.82 -6.42
N HIS A 2 13.31 -29.03 -7.49
CA HIS A 2 14.57 -28.99 -8.25
C HIS A 2 15.54 -27.90 -7.77
N LEU A 3 15.19 -27.23 -6.68
CA LEU A 3 15.98 -26.14 -6.13
C LEU A 3 16.88 -26.72 -5.00
N GLY A 4 18.12 -27.03 -5.38
CA GLY A 4 19.10 -27.65 -4.49
C GLY A 4 19.47 -26.81 -3.25
N ASN A 5 20.35 -27.34 -2.41
CA ASN A 5 20.82 -26.70 -1.18
C ASN A 5 21.42 -25.30 -1.40
N TRP A 6 21.85 -24.99 -2.60
CA TRP A 6 22.39 -23.69 -3.00
C TRP A 6 21.39 -22.54 -2.82
N ILE A 7 20.12 -22.75 -3.14
CA ILE A 7 19.11 -21.68 -2.99
C ILE A 7 18.85 -21.35 -1.53
N PHE A 8 18.89 -22.35 -0.65
CA PHE A 8 18.78 -22.11 0.79
C PHE A 8 19.95 -21.25 1.31
N LEU A 9 21.18 -21.53 0.86
CA LEU A 9 22.34 -20.71 1.22
C LEU A 9 22.25 -19.29 0.63
N VAL A 10 21.86 -19.16 -0.62
CA VAL A 10 21.65 -17.84 -1.27
C VAL A 10 20.60 -17.03 -0.52
N MET A 11 19.52 -17.67 -0.07
CA MET A 11 18.46 -17.00 0.67
C MET A 11 18.92 -16.51 2.05
N ILE A 12 19.65 -17.34 2.82
CA ILE A 12 20.21 -16.93 4.11
C ILE A 12 21.16 -15.74 3.90
N PHE A 13 22.01 -15.81 2.90
CA PHE A 13 22.93 -14.71 2.57
C PHE A 13 22.18 -13.43 2.16
N SER A 14 21.17 -13.56 1.33
CA SER A 14 20.31 -12.42 0.93
C SER A 14 19.57 -11.81 2.12
N LEU A 15 19.08 -12.64 3.05
CA LEU A 15 18.41 -12.17 4.26
C LEU A 15 19.37 -11.38 5.16
N ILE A 16 20.60 -11.86 5.32
CA ILE A 16 21.62 -11.15 6.11
C ILE A 16 21.95 -9.79 5.48
N ILE A 17 22.19 -9.74 4.17
CA ILE A 17 22.43 -8.48 3.45
C ILE A 17 21.24 -7.53 3.60
N PHE A 18 20.02 -8.05 3.46
CA PHE A 18 18.80 -7.27 3.60
C PHE A 18 18.67 -6.68 5.00
N LEU A 19 18.93 -7.45 6.06
CA LEU A 19 18.89 -6.98 7.44
C LEU A 19 19.96 -5.90 7.69
N ILE A 20 21.20 -6.10 7.22
CA ILE A 20 22.26 -5.11 7.35
C ILE A 20 21.89 -3.79 6.64
N TYR A 21 21.32 -3.88 5.45
CA TYR A 21 20.88 -2.69 4.71
C TYR A 21 19.74 -1.96 5.44
N ASN A 22 18.77 -2.70 5.98
CA ASN A 22 17.65 -2.12 6.72
C ASN A 22 18.08 -1.42 8.01
N VAL A 23 19.16 -1.87 8.68
CA VAL A 23 19.73 -1.15 9.84
C VAL A 23 20.12 0.28 9.47
N LYS A 24 20.70 0.47 8.27
CA LYS A 24 21.08 1.81 7.79
C LYS A 24 19.89 2.69 7.43
N VAL A 25 18.79 2.11 6.96
CA VAL A 25 17.61 2.85 6.48
C VAL A 25 16.64 3.17 7.60
N TRP A 26 16.32 2.18 8.45
CA TRP A 26 15.25 2.26 9.45
C TRP A 26 15.76 2.37 10.89
N GLY A 27 17.05 2.20 11.09
CA GLY A 27 17.67 2.18 12.41
C GLY A 27 17.61 0.80 13.09
N PHE A 28 18.49 0.62 14.07
CA PHE A 28 18.67 -0.64 14.78
C PHE A 28 17.42 -1.16 15.53
N PRO A 29 16.60 -0.32 16.22
CA PRO A 29 15.50 -0.83 17.04
C PRO A 29 14.45 -1.60 16.22
N LEU A 30 14.12 -1.13 15.04
CA LEU A 30 13.09 -1.74 14.19
C LEU A 30 13.61 -3.06 13.58
N VAL A 31 14.87 -3.08 13.19
CA VAL A 31 15.52 -4.29 12.66
C VAL A 31 15.74 -5.32 13.78
N ALA A 32 16.02 -4.90 15.02
CA ALA A 32 16.14 -5.80 16.16
C ALA A 32 14.84 -6.60 16.40
N VAL A 33 13.66 -5.97 16.27
CA VAL A 33 12.38 -6.69 16.36
C VAL A 33 12.26 -7.73 15.24
N ALA A 34 12.62 -7.38 14.01
CA ALA A 34 12.60 -8.32 12.90
C ALA A 34 13.56 -9.50 13.11
N ILE A 35 14.76 -9.24 13.63
CA ILE A 35 15.74 -10.29 13.99
C ILE A 35 15.20 -11.19 15.08
N LEU A 36 14.58 -10.65 16.14
CA LEU A 36 13.99 -11.43 17.22
C LEU A 36 12.88 -12.35 16.73
N VAL A 37 11.98 -11.84 15.88
CA VAL A 37 10.90 -12.65 15.29
C VAL A 37 11.48 -13.74 14.38
N THR A 38 12.46 -13.42 13.57
CA THR A 38 13.14 -14.40 12.69
C THR A 38 13.85 -15.48 13.51
N ALA A 39 14.58 -15.08 14.54
CA ALA A 39 15.27 -16.00 15.46
C ALA A 39 14.27 -16.89 16.20
N TYR A 40 13.15 -16.33 16.67
CA TYR A 40 12.08 -17.12 17.29
C TYR A 40 11.51 -18.16 16.32
N THR A 41 11.20 -17.77 15.10
CA THR A 41 10.70 -18.69 14.07
C THR A 41 11.70 -19.80 13.77
N PHE A 42 12.98 -19.44 13.65
CA PHE A 42 14.05 -20.43 13.40
C PHE A 42 14.21 -21.40 14.58
N LEU A 43 14.20 -20.91 15.81
CA LEU A 43 14.28 -21.72 17.03
C LEU A 43 13.11 -22.69 17.15
N THR A 44 11.88 -22.23 16.90
CA THR A 44 10.68 -23.08 16.98
C THR A 44 10.72 -24.20 15.95
N VAL A 45 11.16 -23.91 14.73
CA VAL A 45 11.32 -24.94 13.68
C VAL A 45 12.42 -25.95 14.04
N MET A 46 13.55 -25.49 14.64
CA MET A 46 14.65 -26.36 15.06
C MET A 46 14.24 -27.25 16.24
N ILE A 47 13.51 -26.71 17.24
CA ILE A 47 12.97 -27.50 18.35
C ILE A 47 12.06 -28.58 17.80
N TRP A 48 11.17 -28.25 16.86
CA TRP A 48 10.30 -29.24 16.24
C TRP A 48 11.08 -30.32 15.48
N TYR A 49 12.15 -29.94 14.79
CA TYR A 49 13.01 -30.89 14.07
C TYR A 49 13.70 -31.91 15.01
N PHE A 50 14.17 -31.45 16.18
CA PHE A 50 14.92 -32.32 17.10
C PHE A 50 14.06 -33.10 18.08
N TYR A 51 12.96 -32.53 18.55
CA TYR A 51 12.14 -33.09 19.63
C TYR A 51 10.79 -33.64 19.16
N GLY A 52 10.44 -33.44 17.89
CA GLY A 52 9.17 -33.92 17.37
C GLY A 52 7.96 -33.05 17.74
N ALA A 53 6.77 -33.53 17.40
CA ALA A 53 5.51 -32.80 17.59
C ALA A 53 4.80 -33.15 18.90
N ASP A 54 5.52 -33.24 20.01
CA ASP A 54 4.94 -33.51 21.34
C ASP A 54 4.11 -32.33 21.84
N ASP A 55 3.24 -32.55 22.82
CA ASP A 55 2.24 -31.58 23.30
C ASP A 55 2.83 -30.23 23.73
N ILE A 56 4.06 -30.19 24.24
CA ILE A 56 4.76 -28.95 24.63
C ILE A 56 5.09 -28.10 23.40
N ASN A 57 5.47 -28.74 22.29
CA ASN A 57 5.82 -28.07 21.04
C ASN A 57 4.59 -27.51 20.33
N LYS A 58 3.41 -28.03 20.60
CA LYS A 58 2.12 -27.57 20.05
C LYS A 58 1.78 -26.13 20.41
N TYR A 59 2.26 -25.65 21.56
CA TYR A 59 2.07 -24.24 22.00
C TYR A 59 3.17 -23.29 21.51
N LEU A 60 4.36 -23.81 21.23
CA LEU A 60 5.49 -23.05 20.71
C LEU A 60 5.48 -22.93 19.18
N ILE A 61 4.92 -23.94 18.53
CA ILE A 61 4.79 -23.95 17.07
C ILE A 61 3.44 -23.33 16.74
N THR A 62 3.45 -22.05 16.44
CA THR A 62 2.35 -21.46 15.66
C THR A 62 2.14 -22.34 14.45
N LYS A 63 0.92 -22.82 14.21
CA LYS A 63 0.54 -23.53 12.99
C LYS A 63 0.78 -22.57 11.82
N LEU A 64 2.01 -22.53 11.34
CA LEU A 64 2.40 -21.83 10.13
C LEU A 64 1.72 -22.54 8.97
N GLY A 65 0.50 -22.09 8.67
CA GLY A 65 -0.36 -22.39 7.54
C GLY A 65 -0.04 -23.64 6.71
N GLY A 66 -0.77 -24.69 7.00
CA GLY A 66 -0.73 -25.95 6.27
C GLY A 66 0.07 -27.02 6.99
N GLU A 67 -0.32 -28.26 6.75
CA GLU A 67 0.43 -29.41 7.26
C GLU A 67 1.83 -29.39 6.61
N PRO A 68 2.90 -29.38 7.42
CA PRO A 68 4.24 -29.43 6.88
C PRO A 68 4.45 -30.77 6.18
N ARG A 69 5.11 -30.77 5.06
CA ARG A 69 5.62 -32.01 4.47
C ARG A 69 6.59 -32.65 5.46
N LEU A 70 6.20 -33.82 5.94
CA LEU A 70 7.07 -34.64 6.76
C LEU A 70 8.01 -35.43 5.84
N LEU A 71 9.26 -35.54 6.25
CA LEU A 71 10.21 -36.46 5.66
C LEU A 71 9.77 -37.93 5.96
N SER A 72 10.33 -38.87 5.23
CA SER A 72 10.04 -40.32 5.41
C SER A 72 10.25 -40.83 6.83
N ASP A 73 11.02 -40.13 7.64
CA ASP A 73 11.29 -40.37 9.05
C ASP A 73 10.35 -39.62 10.03
N GLY A 74 9.30 -38.98 9.53
CA GLY A 74 8.33 -38.21 10.32
C GLY A 74 8.82 -36.85 10.77
N ARG A 75 10.03 -36.44 10.41
CA ARG A 75 10.57 -35.10 10.75
C ARG A 75 10.12 -34.05 9.78
N PRO A 76 9.93 -32.79 10.22
CA PRO A 76 9.58 -31.71 9.34
C PRO A 76 10.71 -31.37 8.37
N ALA A 77 10.36 -31.15 7.11
CA ALA A 77 11.32 -30.67 6.12
C ALA A 77 11.63 -29.18 6.38
N VAL A 78 12.59 -28.89 7.26
CA VAL A 78 12.96 -27.53 7.72
C VAL A 78 13.12 -26.55 6.55
N ARG A 79 13.75 -27.00 5.48
CA ARG A 79 13.96 -26.19 4.28
C ARG A 79 12.65 -25.82 3.59
N GLU A 80 11.70 -26.72 3.52
CA GLU A 80 10.39 -26.45 2.92
C GLU A 80 9.57 -25.50 3.79
N ILE A 81 9.60 -25.68 5.10
CA ILE A 81 8.87 -24.83 6.05
C ILE A 81 9.38 -23.38 5.99
N LEU A 82 10.70 -23.19 6.06
CA LEU A 82 11.28 -21.84 6.10
C LEU A 82 11.25 -21.13 4.74
N VAL A 83 11.29 -21.87 3.64
CA VAL A 83 11.48 -21.30 2.31
C VAL A 83 10.25 -21.42 1.42
N ASN A 84 9.74 -22.63 1.22
CA ASN A 84 8.79 -22.94 0.15
C ASN A 84 7.35 -23.17 0.64
N ASN A 85 7.11 -23.26 1.93
CA ASN A 85 5.76 -23.42 2.44
C ASN A 85 4.93 -22.15 2.15
N GLY A 86 3.60 -22.28 2.08
CA GLY A 86 2.68 -21.20 1.79
C GLY A 86 2.89 -19.94 2.66
N GLN A 87 3.47 -20.13 3.84
CA GLN A 87 3.88 -19.04 4.75
C GLN A 87 5.40 -18.86 4.88
N GLY A 88 6.20 -19.66 4.17
CA GLY A 88 7.64 -19.49 4.12
C GLY A 88 8.08 -18.20 3.42
N LEU A 89 9.39 -17.91 3.47
CA LEU A 89 9.96 -16.67 2.94
C LEU A 89 9.67 -16.47 1.43
N LEU A 90 9.64 -17.54 0.63
CA LEU A 90 9.24 -17.52 -0.79
C LEU A 90 7.79 -17.96 -1.00
N GLY A 91 6.98 -17.97 0.06
CA GLY A 91 5.60 -18.40 0.02
C GLY A 91 4.66 -17.39 -0.63
N ARG A 92 3.36 -17.61 -0.42
CA ARG A 92 2.28 -16.79 -1.00
C ARG A 92 2.47 -15.30 -0.74
N PHE A 93 2.92 -14.91 0.45
CA PHE A 93 3.12 -13.51 0.82
C PHE A 93 4.19 -12.83 -0.07
N MET A 94 5.35 -13.46 -0.25
CA MET A 94 6.41 -12.93 -1.11
C MET A 94 5.99 -12.88 -2.57
N ASN A 95 5.25 -13.87 -3.02
CA ASN A 95 4.70 -13.90 -4.38
C ASN A 95 3.78 -12.69 -4.62
N ILE A 96 2.89 -12.38 -3.68
CA ILE A 96 2.02 -11.19 -3.75
C ILE A 96 2.85 -9.90 -3.71
N LEU A 97 3.85 -9.82 -2.82
CA LEU A 97 4.72 -8.64 -2.74
C LEU A 97 5.44 -8.37 -4.06
N ILE A 98 6.01 -9.39 -4.69
CA ILE A 98 6.80 -9.22 -5.91
C ILE A 98 5.89 -8.99 -7.13
N ASN A 99 4.87 -9.82 -7.31
CA ASN A 99 4.08 -9.81 -8.53
C ASN A 99 2.96 -8.78 -8.54
N THR A 100 2.45 -8.40 -7.35
CA THR A 100 1.33 -7.47 -7.26
C THR A 100 1.75 -6.14 -6.64
N VAL A 101 2.31 -6.15 -5.43
CA VAL A 101 2.57 -4.91 -4.67
C VAL A 101 3.71 -4.11 -5.27
N PHE A 102 4.80 -4.75 -5.66
CA PHE A 102 6.00 -4.08 -6.17
C PHE A 102 5.72 -3.26 -7.45
N PRO A 103 5.01 -3.78 -8.48
CA PRO A 103 4.63 -2.97 -9.65
C PRO A 103 3.81 -1.74 -9.28
N TYR A 104 2.87 -1.85 -8.32
CA TYR A 104 2.09 -0.71 -7.87
C TYR A 104 2.91 0.34 -7.12
N ILE A 105 3.88 -0.09 -6.29
CA ILE A 105 4.80 0.84 -5.60
C ILE A 105 5.66 1.59 -6.62
N VAL A 106 6.18 0.90 -7.63
CA VAL A 106 6.97 1.52 -8.70
C VAL A 106 6.11 2.52 -9.47
N LEU A 107 4.91 2.13 -9.87
CA LEU A 107 3.96 3.01 -10.56
C LEU A 107 3.61 4.24 -9.70
N GLY A 108 3.28 4.06 -8.44
CA GLY A 108 2.97 5.14 -7.50
C GLY A 108 4.14 6.10 -7.31
N SER A 109 5.38 5.60 -7.22
CA SER A 109 6.57 6.45 -7.10
C SER A 109 6.83 7.25 -8.38
N LEU A 110 6.65 6.66 -9.56
CA LEU A 110 6.77 7.37 -10.84
C LEU A 110 5.75 8.50 -10.94
N PHE A 111 4.51 8.26 -10.54
CA PHE A 111 3.49 9.31 -10.50
C PHE A 111 3.80 10.39 -9.46
N GLY A 112 4.37 10.02 -8.30
CA GLY A 112 4.76 10.96 -7.25
C GLY A 112 5.81 11.98 -7.69
N VAL A 113 6.74 11.59 -8.55
CA VAL A 113 7.78 12.46 -9.09
C VAL A 113 7.29 13.23 -10.34
N SER A 114 6.22 12.76 -10.98
CA SER A 114 5.69 13.38 -12.19
C SER A 114 4.98 14.72 -11.90
N ALA A 115 4.81 15.54 -12.93
CA ALA A 115 4.01 16.76 -12.86
C ALA A 115 2.53 16.51 -12.50
N GLY A 116 2.09 15.26 -12.57
CA GLY A 116 0.72 14.87 -12.29
C GLY A 116 0.28 15.13 -10.85
N GLY A 117 1.15 14.98 -9.86
CA GLY A 117 0.84 15.32 -8.47
C GLY A 117 0.43 16.78 -8.30
N LYS A 118 1.11 17.70 -8.97
CA LYS A 118 0.75 19.13 -8.98
C LYS A 118 -0.61 19.37 -9.63
N SER A 119 -0.91 18.69 -10.74
CA SER A 119 -2.20 18.82 -11.44
C SER A 119 -3.36 18.27 -10.58
N LEU A 120 -3.15 17.22 -9.80
CA LEU A 120 -4.13 16.72 -8.83
C LEU A 120 -4.44 17.76 -7.73
N ILE A 121 -3.42 18.43 -7.21
CA ILE A 121 -3.61 19.48 -6.20
C ILE A 121 -4.37 20.67 -6.78
N LYS A 122 -4.06 21.08 -8.00
CA LYS A 122 -4.77 22.17 -8.67
C LYS A 122 -6.26 21.88 -8.83
N ILE A 123 -6.63 20.69 -9.28
CA ILE A 123 -8.04 20.31 -9.44
C ILE A 123 -8.75 20.21 -8.09
N ALA A 124 -8.11 19.62 -7.08
CA ALA A 124 -8.64 19.53 -5.72
C ALA A 124 -8.87 20.95 -5.14
N PHE A 125 -7.95 21.86 -5.38
CA PHE A 125 -8.07 23.26 -4.94
C PHE A 125 -9.23 23.97 -5.66
N LEU A 126 -9.39 23.77 -6.96
CA LEU A 126 -10.51 24.36 -7.70
C LEU A 126 -11.87 23.92 -7.14
N TRP A 127 -12.03 22.67 -6.75
CA TRP A 127 -13.27 22.16 -6.17
C TRP A 127 -13.54 22.70 -4.78
N THR A 128 -12.48 22.94 -4.00
CA THR A 128 -12.59 23.30 -2.57
C THR A 128 -12.41 24.78 -2.27
N ARG A 129 -12.00 25.59 -3.23
CA ARG A 129 -11.67 27.02 -3.02
C ARG A 129 -12.81 27.88 -2.46
N HIS A 130 -14.03 27.51 -2.74
CA HIS A 130 -15.23 28.20 -2.24
C HIS A 130 -15.56 27.89 -0.78
N LEU A 131 -14.95 26.82 -0.24
CA LEU A 131 -15.13 26.43 1.14
C LEU A 131 -14.26 27.24 2.09
N ARG A 132 -14.75 27.45 3.31
CA ARG A 132 -13.92 27.97 4.39
C ARG A 132 -12.81 26.96 4.67
N GLY A 133 -11.55 27.44 4.63
CA GLY A 133 -10.41 26.53 4.75
C GLY A 133 -10.12 25.73 3.48
N GLY A 134 -10.43 26.26 2.31
CA GLY A 134 -10.23 25.62 1.00
C GLY A 134 -8.89 24.88 0.82
N PRO A 135 -7.72 25.46 1.19
CA PRO A 135 -6.44 24.75 1.08
C PRO A 135 -6.34 23.47 1.91
N ALA A 136 -6.95 23.43 3.10
CA ALA A 136 -6.96 22.21 3.92
C ALA A 136 -7.90 21.15 3.34
N HIS A 137 -9.04 21.57 2.79
CA HIS A 137 -9.91 20.67 2.04
C HIS A 137 -9.24 20.16 0.75
N ALA A 138 -8.48 21.03 0.07
CA ALA A 138 -7.69 20.64 -1.10
C ALA A 138 -6.64 19.58 -0.75
N ALA A 139 -5.97 19.71 0.40
CA ALA A 139 -5.04 18.70 0.90
C ALA A 139 -5.73 17.34 1.09
N ILE A 140 -6.91 17.31 1.70
CA ILE A 140 -7.69 16.09 1.90
C ILE A 140 -8.08 15.44 0.57
N VAL A 141 -8.66 16.23 -0.34
CA VAL A 141 -9.13 15.73 -1.64
C VAL A 141 -7.95 15.27 -2.51
N SER A 142 -6.88 16.05 -2.59
CA SER A 142 -5.69 15.67 -3.38
C SER A 142 -5.01 14.41 -2.81
N SER A 143 -4.90 14.30 -1.48
CA SER A 143 -4.34 13.12 -0.84
C SER A 143 -5.23 11.88 -1.02
N ALA A 144 -6.55 12.03 -1.01
CA ALA A 144 -7.47 10.94 -1.34
C ALA A 144 -7.27 10.47 -2.79
N MET A 145 -7.24 11.42 -3.74
CA MET A 145 -7.01 11.12 -5.16
C MET A 145 -5.65 10.49 -5.39
N PHE A 146 -4.60 11.00 -4.76
CA PHE A 146 -3.25 10.45 -4.87
C PHE A 146 -3.15 9.07 -4.20
N GLY A 147 -3.87 8.87 -3.10
CA GLY A 147 -3.98 7.60 -2.39
C GLY A 147 -4.53 6.47 -3.26
N THR A 148 -5.47 6.78 -4.17
CA THR A 148 -6.02 5.80 -5.12
C THR A 148 -4.96 5.22 -6.07
N ILE A 149 -3.81 5.86 -6.19
CA ILE A 149 -2.73 5.51 -7.13
C ILE A 149 -1.54 4.92 -6.41
N SER A 150 -1.05 5.62 -5.37
CA SER A 150 0.21 5.29 -4.72
C SER A 150 0.07 4.26 -3.60
N GLY A 151 -1.08 4.22 -2.93
CA GLY A 151 -1.31 3.37 -1.76
C GLY A 151 -0.32 3.60 -0.61
N GLY A 152 0.69 4.45 -0.78
CA GLY A 152 1.75 4.69 0.18
C GLY A 152 1.64 6.06 0.87
N PRO A 153 1.58 6.13 2.22
CA PRO A 153 1.39 7.39 2.94
C PRO A 153 2.60 8.33 2.81
N ILE A 154 3.81 7.79 2.80
CA ILE A 154 5.04 8.58 2.72
C ILE A 154 5.13 9.28 1.36
N VAL A 155 4.90 8.54 0.28
CA VAL A 155 4.91 9.08 -1.09
C VAL A 155 3.81 10.14 -1.24
N ASN A 156 2.64 9.91 -0.64
CA ASN A 156 1.53 10.84 -0.65
C ASN A 156 1.89 12.16 0.06
N VAL A 157 2.41 12.11 1.30
CA VAL A 157 2.85 13.31 2.04
C VAL A 157 3.93 14.08 1.26
N LEU A 158 4.89 13.40 0.68
CA LEU A 158 5.97 14.04 -0.09
C LEU A 158 5.43 14.73 -1.36
N SER A 159 4.46 14.11 -2.03
CA SER A 159 3.91 14.64 -3.28
C SER A 159 2.92 15.79 -3.05
N THR A 160 2.04 15.67 -2.06
CA THR A 160 0.98 16.66 -1.82
C THR A 160 1.38 17.68 -0.77
N GLY A 161 2.02 17.26 0.33
CA GLY A 161 2.33 18.10 1.49
C GLY A 161 3.30 19.25 1.19
N ALA A 162 4.22 19.06 0.24
CA ALA A 162 5.15 20.11 -0.18
C ALA A 162 4.43 21.38 -0.68
N LEU A 163 3.23 21.24 -1.26
CA LEU A 163 2.43 22.35 -1.77
C LEU A 163 1.29 22.71 -0.82
N THR A 164 0.59 21.72 -0.27
CA THR A 164 -0.62 21.94 0.53
C THR A 164 -0.31 22.54 1.90
N ILE A 165 0.77 22.13 2.57
CA ILE A 165 1.16 22.66 3.88
C ILE A 165 1.46 24.18 3.77
N PRO A 166 2.33 24.66 2.87
CA PRO A 166 2.53 26.10 2.71
C PRO A 166 1.26 26.86 2.36
N MET A 167 0.35 26.28 1.57
CA MET A 167 -0.93 26.90 1.23
C MET A 167 -1.83 27.05 2.47
N MET A 168 -1.89 26.06 3.34
CA MET A 168 -2.63 26.13 4.60
C MET A 168 -2.05 27.21 5.53
N LEU A 169 -0.73 27.24 5.68
CA LEU A 169 -0.03 28.21 6.53
C LEU A 169 -0.26 29.66 6.05
N ARG A 170 -0.19 29.92 4.75
CA ARG A 170 -0.46 31.24 4.16
C ARG A 170 -1.89 31.72 4.42
N ARG A 171 -2.83 30.81 4.72
CA ARG A 171 -4.23 31.11 5.04
C ARG A 171 -4.53 31.23 6.53
N GLY A 172 -3.50 31.11 7.38
CA GLY A 172 -3.63 31.32 8.81
C GLY A 172 -3.91 30.04 9.62
N PHE A 173 -3.84 28.87 9.03
CA PHE A 173 -3.88 27.63 9.80
C PHE A 173 -2.63 27.47 10.67
N ALA A 174 -2.80 26.98 11.89
CA ALA A 174 -1.68 26.65 12.77
C ALA A 174 -0.78 25.57 12.14
N LYS A 175 0.54 25.68 12.35
CA LYS A 175 1.53 24.73 11.81
C LYS A 175 1.23 23.27 12.18
N VAL A 176 0.90 23.03 13.45
CA VAL A 176 0.59 21.71 13.98
C VAL A 176 -0.66 21.13 13.28
N PHE A 177 -1.69 21.96 13.11
CA PHE A 177 -2.92 21.52 12.46
C PHE A 177 -2.70 21.23 10.98
N SER A 178 -1.94 22.08 10.28
CA SER A 178 -1.62 21.86 8.85
C SER A 178 -0.85 20.55 8.63
N GLY A 179 0.17 20.29 9.47
CA GLY A 179 0.89 19.01 9.42
C GLY A 179 0.01 17.81 9.79
N GLY A 180 -0.87 17.98 10.79
CA GLY A 180 -1.81 16.93 11.21
C GLY A 180 -2.83 16.56 10.13
N VAL A 181 -3.40 17.55 9.43
CA VAL A 181 -4.32 17.32 8.31
C VAL A 181 -3.62 16.58 7.18
N GLU A 182 -2.42 17.00 6.79
CA GLU A 182 -1.66 16.35 5.73
C GLU A 182 -1.29 14.92 6.09
N ALA A 183 -0.78 14.70 7.30
CA ALA A 183 -0.42 13.36 7.77
C ALA A 183 -1.65 12.43 7.84
N ALA A 184 -2.77 12.91 8.36
CA ALA A 184 -4.01 12.14 8.41
C ALA A 184 -4.55 11.85 7.01
N ALA A 185 -4.63 12.85 6.12
CA ALA A 185 -5.13 12.67 4.77
C ALA A 185 -4.29 11.68 3.97
N SER A 186 -2.96 11.80 4.07
CA SER A 186 -2.04 10.88 3.38
C SER A 186 -2.07 9.46 3.94
N SER A 187 -2.24 9.31 5.25
CA SER A 187 -2.43 7.99 5.88
C SER A 187 -3.74 7.34 5.43
N GLY A 188 -4.81 8.13 5.29
CA GLY A 188 -6.09 7.67 4.74
C GLY A 188 -6.00 7.16 3.30
N GLY A 189 -5.02 7.62 2.54
CA GLY A 189 -4.77 7.13 1.19
C GLY A 189 -4.56 5.61 1.10
N GLN A 190 -4.08 4.98 2.18
CA GLN A 190 -3.88 3.52 2.22
C GLN A 190 -5.18 2.71 2.16
N ILE A 191 -6.29 3.29 2.59
CA ILE A 191 -7.60 2.62 2.54
C ILE A 191 -8.44 3.06 1.34
N MET A 192 -7.90 3.98 0.53
CA MET A 192 -8.63 4.54 -0.61
C MET A 192 -8.57 3.60 -1.82
N PRO A 193 -9.71 3.05 -2.28
CA PRO A 193 -9.76 2.21 -3.49
C PRO A 193 -9.33 2.99 -4.75
N PRO A 194 -8.84 2.34 -5.83
CA PRO A 194 -8.73 0.89 -6.00
C PRO A 194 -7.39 0.27 -5.57
N VAL A 195 -6.28 1.05 -5.52
CA VAL A 195 -4.96 0.43 -5.29
C VAL A 195 -4.73 0.11 -3.82
N MET A 196 -5.15 1.00 -2.91
CA MET A 196 -4.99 0.85 -1.47
C MET A 196 -3.53 0.63 -1.03
N GLY A 197 -3.29 0.41 0.25
CA GLY A 197 -1.97 0.07 0.79
C GLY A 197 -1.69 -1.43 0.76
N VAL A 198 -0.43 -1.80 1.02
CA VAL A 198 0.03 -3.20 1.08
C VAL A 198 -0.82 -4.06 2.02
N ALA A 199 -1.36 -3.49 3.09
CA ALA A 199 -2.20 -4.19 4.06
C ALA A 199 -3.46 -4.80 3.42
N ALA A 200 -4.04 -4.18 2.41
CA ALA A 200 -5.22 -4.70 1.72
C ALA A 200 -4.90 -5.95 0.89
N PHE A 201 -3.73 -6.00 0.26
CA PHE A 201 -3.27 -7.20 -0.44
C PHE A 201 -2.98 -8.34 0.53
N ILE A 202 -2.36 -8.03 1.68
CA ILE A 202 -2.13 -9.02 2.75
C ILE A 202 -3.46 -9.56 3.27
N LEU A 203 -4.43 -8.69 3.51
CA LEU A 203 -5.76 -9.08 3.96
C LEU A 203 -6.41 -10.05 2.97
N SER A 204 -6.43 -9.73 1.69
CA SER A 204 -6.94 -10.59 0.63
C SER A 204 -6.25 -11.97 0.63
N ALA A 205 -4.92 -11.97 0.75
CA ALA A 205 -4.13 -13.19 0.75
C ALA A 205 -4.39 -14.08 1.99
N MET A 206 -4.51 -13.49 3.16
CA MET A 206 -4.70 -14.22 4.42
C MET A 206 -6.13 -14.73 4.61
N THR A 207 -7.11 -13.95 4.15
CA THR A 207 -8.53 -14.32 4.27
C THR A 207 -9.03 -15.18 3.11
N VAL A 208 -8.22 -15.32 2.05
CA VAL A 208 -8.62 -16.00 0.80
C VAL A 208 -9.82 -15.31 0.13
N VAL A 209 -10.09 -14.06 0.47
CA VAL A 209 -11.14 -13.24 -0.13
C VAL A 209 -10.59 -12.57 -1.38
N PRO A 210 -11.29 -12.61 -2.52
CA PRO A 210 -10.86 -11.93 -3.73
C PRO A 210 -10.62 -10.43 -3.49
N TYR A 211 -9.54 -9.89 -4.02
CA TYR A 211 -9.18 -8.47 -3.83
C TYR A 211 -10.30 -7.50 -4.24
N ARG A 212 -11.10 -7.86 -5.25
CA ARG A 212 -12.30 -7.11 -5.66
C ARG A 212 -13.28 -6.89 -4.50
N GLU A 213 -13.53 -7.89 -3.70
CA GLU A 213 -14.44 -7.79 -2.54
C GLU A 213 -13.83 -6.90 -1.45
N VAL A 214 -12.52 -6.99 -1.25
CA VAL A 214 -11.79 -6.12 -0.32
C VAL A 214 -11.91 -4.66 -0.75
N ILE A 215 -11.77 -4.35 -2.04
CA ILE A 215 -11.96 -3.00 -2.61
C ILE A 215 -13.36 -2.46 -2.29
N ILE A 216 -14.39 -3.25 -2.55
CA ILE A 216 -15.79 -2.84 -2.32
C ILE A 216 -16.04 -2.62 -0.82
N ALA A 217 -15.56 -3.52 0.01
CA ALA A 217 -15.71 -3.42 1.46
C ALA A 217 -14.95 -2.19 2.03
N ALA A 218 -13.77 -1.88 1.50
CA ALA A 218 -12.95 -0.75 1.93
C ALA A 218 -13.55 0.62 1.54
N ALA A 219 -14.40 0.68 0.53
CA ALA A 219 -14.98 1.94 0.05
C ALA A 219 -15.77 2.68 1.15
N LEU A 220 -16.58 1.97 1.93
CA LEU A 220 -17.37 2.57 3.00
C LEU A 220 -16.51 3.15 4.13
N PRO A 221 -15.54 2.41 4.72
CA PRO A 221 -14.59 2.97 5.67
C PRO A 221 -13.79 4.16 5.12
N ALA A 222 -13.36 4.11 3.85
CA ALA A 222 -12.65 5.20 3.23
C ALA A 222 -13.48 6.49 3.15
N ILE A 223 -14.72 6.39 2.68
CA ILE A 223 -15.65 7.53 2.62
C ILE A 223 -15.90 8.10 4.03
N ALA A 224 -16.13 7.24 5.03
CA ALA A 224 -16.32 7.68 6.40
C ALA A 224 -15.08 8.40 6.95
N TYR A 225 -13.89 7.85 6.72
CA TYR A 225 -12.62 8.43 7.16
C TYR A 225 -12.39 9.83 6.58
N PHE A 226 -12.44 9.95 5.26
CA PHE A 226 -12.25 11.23 4.58
C PHE A 226 -13.38 12.22 4.89
N GLY A 227 -14.61 11.74 5.07
CA GLY A 227 -15.74 12.55 5.51
C GLY A 227 -15.53 13.15 6.90
N CYS A 228 -15.10 12.35 7.88
CA CYS A 228 -14.75 12.83 9.22
C CYS A 228 -13.61 13.85 9.19
N LEU A 229 -12.57 13.59 8.41
CA LEU A 229 -11.45 14.50 8.26
C LEU A 229 -11.88 15.83 7.62
N PHE A 230 -12.74 15.77 6.61
CA PHE A 230 -13.33 16.93 5.94
C PHE A 230 -14.15 17.78 6.94
N LEU A 231 -15.01 17.15 7.73
CA LEU A 231 -15.79 17.83 8.77
C LEU A 231 -14.90 18.45 9.85
N SER A 232 -13.83 17.78 10.26
CA SER A 232 -12.85 18.32 11.20
C SER A 232 -12.24 19.64 10.70
N VAL A 233 -11.90 19.71 9.40
CA VAL A 233 -11.41 20.95 8.79
C VAL A 233 -12.49 22.02 8.72
N VAL A 234 -13.75 21.68 8.46
CA VAL A 234 -14.87 22.64 8.48
C VAL A 234 -15.00 23.29 9.87
N PHE A 235 -14.99 22.48 10.94
CA PHE A 235 -15.09 23.03 12.31
C PHE A 235 -13.87 23.86 12.69
N GLN A 236 -12.67 23.40 12.37
CA GLN A 236 -11.45 24.12 12.70
C GLN A 236 -11.32 25.43 11.92
N SER A 237 -11.71 25.47 10.65
CA SER A 237 -11.69 26.69 9.85
C SER A 237 -12.68 27.74 10.38
N ARG A 238 -13.84 27.28 10.91
CA ARG A 238 -14.78 28.16 11.61
C ARG A 238 -14.20 28.72 12.91
N LYS A 239 -13.57 27.86 13.72
CA LYS A 239 -12.93 28.23 14.99
C LYS A 239 -11.80 29.25 14.79
N GLN A 240 -11.05 29.13 13.71
CA GLN A 240 -9.94 30.04 13.38
C GLN A 240 -10.37 31.23 12.48
N ASN A 241 -11.66 31.40 12.22
CA ASN A 241 -12.22 32.45 11.37
C ASN A 241 -11.57 32.54 9.97
N ILE A 242 -11.21 31.41 9.38
CA ILE A 242 -10.58 31.35 8.07
C ILE A 242 -11.64 31.61 6.98
N THR A 243 -11.34 32.54 6.10
CA THR A 243 -12.23 32.93 5.00
C THR A 243 -12.00 32.07 3.76
N PRO A 244 -13.01 31.89 2.89
CA PRO A 244 -12.84 31.27 1.59
C PRO A 244 -11.78 31.97 0.73
N VAL A 245 -11.14 31.22 -0.18
CA VAL A 245 -10.08 31.77 -1.02
C VAL A 245 -10.63 32.74 -2.09
N GLY A 246 -11.80 32.46 -2.63
CA GLY A 246 -12.51 33.26 -3.64
C GLY A 246 -11.78 33.36 -4.98
N LYS A 247 -10.69 34.14 -5.03
CA LYS A 247 -9.89 34.36 -6.25
C LYS A 247 -8.81 33.28 -6.41
N ILE A 248 -8.60 32.84 -7.65
CA ILE A 248 -7.58 31.86 -8.01
C ILE A 248 -6.26 32.60 -8.17
N THR A 249 -5.19 32.11 -7.57
CA THR A 249 -3.82 32.55 -7.83
C THR A 249 -3.39 32.01 -9.20
N GLU A 250 -2.62 32.75 -9.97
CA GLU A 250 -2.17 32.33 -11.32
C GLU A 250 -1.52 30.95 -11.35
N GLU A 251 -0.78 30.60 -10.28
CA GLU A 251 -0.15 29.29 -10.09
C GLU A 251 -1.14 28.10 -10.01
N MET A 252 -2.41 28.38 -9.73
CA MET A 252 -3.47 27.36 -9.53
C MET A 252 -4.45 27.29 -10.70
N ILE A 253 -4.19 28.01 -11.79
CA ILE A 253 -4.98 27.89 -13.01
C ILE A 253 -4.62 26.58 -13.70
N LEU A 254 -5.64 25.84 -14.12
CA LEU A 254 -5.45 24.64 -14.94
C LEU A 254 -5.02 25.02 -16.34
N THR A 255 -3.92 24.47 -16.79
CA THR A 255 -3.41 24.59 -18.14
C THR A 255 -3.79 23.36 -18.98
N GLY A 256 -3.65 23.45 -20.30
CA GLY A 256 -3.87 22.28 -21.17
C GLY A 256 -2.95 21.09 -20.86
N GLU A 257 -1.76 21.35 -20.32
CA GLU A 257 -0.85 20.31 -19.85
C GLU A 257 -1.35 19.61 -18.59
N ASP A 258 -2.00 20.34 -17.68
CA ASP A 258 -2.58 19.75 -16.48
C ASP A 258 -3.68 18.74 -16.85
N TYR A 259 -4.51 19.03 -17.85
CA TYR A 259 -5.51 18.08 -18.35
C TYR A 259 -4.90 16.82 -18.96
N LYS A 260 -3.82 16.94 -19.74
CA LYS A 260 -3.09 15.79 -20.27
C LYS A 260 -2.50 14.94 -19.14
N ASN A 261 -1.90 15.56 -18.13
CA ASN A 261 -1.36 14.87 -16.97
C ASN A 261 -2.46 14.13 -16.18
N LEU A 262 -3.62 14.73 -16.01
CA LEU A 262 -4.77 14.10 -15.33
C LEU A 262 -5.29 12.90 -16.11
N ILE A 263 -5.43 13.01 -17.44
CA ILE A 263 -5.83 11.87 -18.28
C ILE A 263 -4.80 10.74 -18.17
N MET A 264 -3.51 11.07 -18.24
CA MET A 264 -2.43 10.09 -18.13
C MET A 264 -2.42 9.36 -16.78
N ILE A 265 -2.86 10.02 -15.71
CA ILE A 265 -2.97 9.43 -14.37
C ILE A 265 -4.24 8.59 -14.22
N PHE A 266 -5.40 9.14 -14.62
CA PHE A 266 -6.69 8.49 -14.38
C PHE A 266 -7.01 7.39 -15.40
N ALA A 267 -6.48 7.44 -16.62
CA ALA A 267 -6.75 6.42 -17.63
C ALA A 267 -6.32 5.00 -17.20
N PRO A 268 -5.11 4.76 -16.66
CA PRO A 268 -4.74 3.45 -16.14
C PRO A 268 -5.62 2.99 -14.98
N ILE A 269 -6.01 3.91 -14.08
CA ILE A 269 -6.86 3.59 -12.93
C ILE A 269 -8.26 3.17 -13.39
N LEU A 270 -8.84 3.92 -14.32
CA LEU A 270 -10.14 3.59 -14.89
C LEU A 270 -10.08 2.27 -15.67
N LEU A 271 -8.97 2.00 -16.36
CA LEU A 271 -8.75 0.73 -17.03
C LEU A 271 -8.70 -0.43 -16.03
N ILE A 272 -7.94 -0.29 -14.93
CA ILE A 272 -7.87 -1.29 -13.86
C ILE A 272 -9.25 -1.51 -13.23
N LEU A 273 -9.99 -0.44 -12.91
CA LEU A 273 -11.35 -0.54 -12.38
C LEU A 273 -12.30 -1.24 -13.36
N PHE A 274 -12.23 -0.89 -14.63
CA PHE A 274 -13.02 -1.53 -15.67
C PHE A 274 -12.72 -3.02 -15.75
N MET A 275 -11.45 -3.41 -15.74
CA MET A 275 -11.03 -4.81 -15.77
C MET A 275 -11.44 -5.59 -14.51
N LEU A 276 -11.42 -4.94 -13.33
CA LEU A 276 -11.86 -5.54 -12.07
C LEU A 276 -13.38 -5.78 -12.01
N ILE A 277 -14.16 -4.92 -12.65
CA ILE A 277 -15.64 -5.01 -12.67
C ILE A 277 -16.12 -5.98 -13.75
N THR A 278 -15.37 -6.11 -14.85
CA THR A 278 -15.75 -6.94 -16.00
C THR A 278 -15.59 -8.43 -15.67
N PRO A 279 -16.58 -9.29 -16.02
CA PRO A 279 -16.44 -10.74 -15.84
C PRO A 279 -15.20 -11.29 -16.53
N LYS A 280 -14.54 -12.28 -15.92
CA LYS A 280 -13.30 -12.90 -16.44
C LYS A 280 -13.43 -13.38 -17.88
N GLU A 281 -14.60 -13.84 -18.25
CA GLU A 281 -14.92 -14.36 -19.59
C GLU A 281 -14.86 -13.28 -20.69
N ALA A 282 -15.17 -12.03 -20.34
CA ALA A 282 -15.12 -10.90 -21.28
C ALA A 282 -13.67 -10.33 -21.44
N VAL A 283 -12.81 -10.50 -20.46
CA VAL A 283 -11.43 -10.00 -20.47
C VAL A 283 -10.47 -10.96 -21.18
N GLY A 284 -10.82 -12.25 -21.23
CA GLY A 284 -9.97 -13.30 -21.83
C GLY A 284 -9.75 -13.19 -23.34
N CYS A 285 -10.50 -12.34 -24.04
CA CYS A 285 -10.38 -12.15 -25.48
C CYS A 285 -9.47 -10.98 -25.91
N GLY A 286 -8.81 -10.27 -24.97
CA GLY A 286 -8.12 -9.03 -25.30
C GLY A 286 -6.59 -9.13 -25.32
N VAL A 287 -5.99 -8.72 -26.43
CA VAL A 287 -4.56 -8.45 -26.61
C VAL A 287 -3.97 -7.56 -25.50
N LEU A 288 -4.80 -6.75 -24.82
CA LEU A 288 -4.44 -5.91 -23.69
C LEU A 288 -4.11 -6.72 -22.42
N GLY A 289 -4.77 -7.86 -22.19
CA GLY A 289 -4.48 -8.73 -21.04
C GLY A 289 -3.09 -9.37 -21.11
N SER A 290 -2.63 -9.71 -22.32
CA SER A 290 -1.30 -10.28 -22.52
C SER A 290 -0.18 -9.24 -22.47
N LEU A 291 -0.44 -8.00 -22.92
CA LEU A 291 0.52 -6.91 -22.93
C LEU A 291 0.87 -6.39 -21.52
N PHE A 292 -0.05 -6.45 -20.57
CA PHE A 292 0.14 -5.95 -19.21
C PHE A 292 0.33 -7.04 -18.15
N GLY A 293 0.45 -8.31 -18.54
CA GLY A 293 0.60 -9.42 -17.59
C GLY A 293 -0.63 -9.68 -16.72
N ILE A 294 -1.76 -9.06 -17.03
CA ILE A 294 -3.00 -9.10 -16.24
C ILE A 294 -3.62 -10.50 -16.26
N ASN A 295 -3.37 -11.29 -17.31
CA ASN A 295 -3.82 -12.69 -17.40
C ASN A 295 -3.31 -13.54 -16.23
N GLN A 296 -2.07 -13.32 -15.77
CA GLN A 296 -1.53 -14.04 -14.62
C GLN A 296 -2.24 -13.65 -13.29
N ILE A 297 -2.68 -12.40 -13.16
CA ILE A 297 -3.43 -11.93 -11.98
C ILE A 297 -4.84 -12.55 -11.98
N ILE A 298 -5.44 -12.71 -13.16
CA ILE A 298 -6.78 -13.29 -13.34
C ILE A 298 -6.77 -14.81 -13.19
N GLU A 299 -5.76 -15.49 -13.75
CA GLU A 299 -5.65 -16.96 -13.71
C GLU A 299 -5.23 -17.50 -12.34
N ASN A 300 -4.43 -16.76 -11.58
CA ASN A 300 -3.99 -17.21 -10.26
C ASN A 300 -5.00 -16.97 -9.13
N GLY A 301 -6.22 -16.53 -9.44
CA GLY A 301 -7.34 -16.54 -8.48
C GLY A 301 -7.16 -15.62 -7.27
N VAL A 302 -6.36 -14.56 -7.43
CA VAL A 302 -6.24 -13.55 -6.36
C VAL A 302 -7.41 -12.61 -6.40
#